data_fe21edb4281707c611b2060e49c87c5a
#
_entry.id   fe21edb4281707c611b2060e49c87c5a
#
_cell.length_a   1.000
_cell.length_b   1.000
_cell.length_c   1.000
_cell.angle_alpha   90.00
_cell.angle_beta   90.00
_cell.angle_gamma   90.00
#
_symmetry.space_group_name_H-M   'P 1'
#
loop_
_entity.id
_entity.type
_entity.pdbx_description
1 polymer ?
#
loop_
_entity_poly.entity_id
_entity_poly.type
_entity_poly.pdbx_seq_one_letter_code
_entity_poly.pdbx_strand_id
1 'polypeptide(L)'
;MDANELRALQAPLKKQYREQPETARTPARAEAMVDFDRVACRVRSWGGETGAGLHPATGGDGSLACSADMLLEALVACAGVTVSAVATAMGVKLRGGRVVAEGHWDTRGTLGVDREAPVGLTDIALTFELDTDADAAAVQRLVEMTERFCVIYQTLRTPPRLSVTHRIVPGA
;
A
#
# COMPACT_ATOMS: atom_id res chain seq x y z
N MET A 1 11.19 -5.49 -19.27
CA MET A 1 12.30 -4.58 -18.85
C MET A 1 13.40 -5.43 -18.26
N ASP A 2 14.61 -5.28 -18.76
CA ASP A 2 15.79 -5.96 -18.22
C ASP A 2 16.56 -5.08 -17.20
N ALA A 3 17.60 -5.65 -16.58
CA ALA A 3 18.40 -4.95 -15.56
C ALA A 3 19.14 -3.72 -16.10
N ASN A 4 19.54 -3.72 -17.38
CA ASN A 4 20.24 -2.59 -17.99
C ASN A 4 19.26 -1.45 -18.29
N GLU A 5 18.09 -1.78 -18.82
CA GLU A 5 17.01 -0.83 -19.07
C GLU A 5 16.58 -0.16 -17.75
N LEU A 6 16.33 -0.96 -16.69
CA LEU A 6 15.97 -0.42 -15.37
C LEU A 6 17.07 0.47 -14.81
N ARG A 7 18.33 0.06 -14.92
CA ARG A 7 19.49 0.86 -14.48
C ARG A 7 19.60 2.16 -15.24
N ALA A 8 19.42 2.14 -16.56
CA ALA A 8 19.46 3.33 -17.41
C ALA A 8 18.40 4.37 -17.00
N LEU A 9 17.18 3.91 -16.70
CA LEU A 9 16.09 4.79 -16.22
C LEU A 9 16.38 5.38 -14.85
N GLN A 10 16.96 4.60 -13.94
CA GLN A 10 17.19 5.03 -12.56
C GLN A 10 18.49 5.80 -12.33
N ALA A 11 19.51 5.61 -13.17
CA ALA A 11 20.84 6.22 -12.96
C ALA A 11 20.80 7.76 -12.89
N PRO A 12 20.12 8.48 -13.79
CA PRO A 12 20.03 9.94 -13.70
C PRO A 12 19.31 10.40 -12.43
N LEU A 13 18.25 9.72 -12.02
CA LEU A 13 17.52 10.04 -10.78
C LEU A 13 18.41 9.82 -9.55
N LYS A 14 19.12 8.69 -9.49
CA LYS A 14 20.05 8.38 -8.40
C LYS A 14 21.21 9.38 -8.32
N LYS A 15 21.68 9.89 -9.46
CA LYS A 15 22.69 10.95 -9.50
C LYS A 15 22.10 12.24 -8.94
N GLN A 16 20.96 12.69 -9.46
CA GLN A 16 20.27 13.89 -9.01
C GLN A 16 20.02 13.87 -7.49
N TYR A 17 19.47 12.78 -6.95
CA TYR A 17 19.14 12.68 -5.53
C TYR A 17 20.35 12.60 -4.60
N ARG A 18 21.54 12.21 -5.12
CA ARG A 18 22.79 12.33 -4.38
C ARG A 18 23.34 13.75 -4.35
N GLU A 19 23.20 14.46 -5.47
CA GLU A 19 23.71 15.83 -5.62
C GLU A 19 22.75 16.86 -5.00
N GLN A 20 21.44 16.57 -5.03
CA GLN A 20 20.37 17.45 -4.58
C GLN A 20 19.33 16.63 -3.78
N PRO A 21 19.63 16.20 -2.53
CA PRO A 21 18.77 15.30 -1.75
C PRO A 21 17.35 15.84 -1.51
N GLU A 22 17.16 17.14 -1.47
CA GLU A 22 15.87 17.81 -1.30
C GLU A 22 14.91 17.50 -2.45
N THR A 23 15.41 17.23 -3.66
CA THR A 23 14.58 16.88 -4.84
C THR A 23 14.02 15.45 -4.78
N ALA A 24 14.56 14.61 -3.89
CA ALA A 24 14.06 13.25 -3.68
C ALA A 24 12.75 13.20 -2.87
N ARG A 25 12.36 14.31 -2.22
CA ARG A 25 11.14 14.37 -1.42
C ARG A 25 9.93 14.54 -2.31
N THR A 26 9.26 13.41 -2.62
CA THR A 26 8.10 13.38 -3.53
C THR A 26 6.80 13.47 -2.73
N PRO A 27 5.91 14.43 -3.01
CA PRO A 27 4.61 14.52 -2.37
C PRO A 27 3.68 13.40 -2.88
N ALA A 28 2.88 12.85 -1.98
CA ALA A 28 1.76 11.97 -2.32
C ALA A 28 0.48 12.60 -1.81
N ARG A 29 -0.62 12.47 -2.58
CA ARG A 29 -1.92 13.04 -2.23
C ARG A 29 -3.04 12.12 -2.68
N ALA A 30 -4.06 12.00 -1.84
CA ALA A 30 -5.37 11.49 -2.18
C ALA A 30 -6.43 12.44 -1.62
N GLU A 31 -7.62 12.42 -2.20
CA GLU A 31 -8.77 13.17 -1.68
C GLU A 31 -10.04 12.34 -1.82
N ALA A 32 -11.01 12.58 -0.96
CA ALA A 32 -12.31 11.94 -1.04
C ALA A 32 -13.42 12.97 -0.95
N MET A 33 -14.46 12.79 -1.77
CA MET A 33 -15.74 13.49 -1.67
C MET A 33 -16.68 12.62 -0.83
N VAL A 34 -17.13 13.15 0.31
CA VAL A 34 -17.98 12.43 1.25
C VAL A 34 -19.44 12.50 0.81
N ASP A 35 -20.11 11.37 0.83
CA ASP A 35 -21.55 11.21 0.60
C ASP A 35 -22.22 10.87 1.94
N PHE A 36 -22.82 11.87 2.58
CA PHE A 36 -23.43 11.72 3.89
C PHE A 36 -24.76 10.95 3.85
N ASP A 37 -25.46 10.96 2.71
CA ASP A 37 -26.75 10.26 2.57
C ASP A 37 -26.57 8.75 2.48
N ARG A 38 -25.42 8.30 1.94
CA ARG A 38 -25.11 6.88 1.75
C ARG A 38 -24.07 6.35 2.72
N VAL A 39 -23.54 7.17 3.62
CA VAL A 39 -22.40 6.82 4.49
C VAL A 39 -21.24 6.24 3.66
N ALA A 40 -20.87 6.96 2.61
CA ALA A 40 -19.91 6.53 1.61
C ALA A 40 -18.99 7.68 1.21
N CYS A 41 -17.96 7.40 0.42
CA CYS A 41 -17.19 8.43 -0.24
C CYS A 41 -16.69 7.97 -1.61
N ARG A 42 -16.31 8.94 -2.45
CA ARG A 42 -15.58 8.71 -3.70
C ARG A 42 -14.15 9.18 -3.53
N VAL A 43 -13.23 8.25 -3.54
CA VAL A 43 -11.81 8.51 -3.44
C VAL A 43 -11.26 8.78 -4.82
N ARG A 44 -10.70 9.97 -5.01
CA ARG A 44 -10.01 10.33 -6.24
C ARG A 44 -8.51 10.14 -6.04
N SER A 45 -7.91 9.31 -6.86
CA SER A 45 -6.49 9.03 -6.87
C SER A 45 -5.91 9.25 -8.27
N TRP A 46 -4.60 9.12 -8.39
CA TRP A 46 -3.92 9.18 -9.68
C TRP A 46 -4.40 8.11 -10.67
N GLY A 47 -4.75 6.92 -10.18
CA GLY A 47 -5.23 5.79 -11.00
C GLY A 47 -6.72 5.83 -11.35
N GLY A 48 -7.47 6.85 -10.89
CA GLY A 48 -8.91 6.97 -11.14
C GLY A 48 -9.74 7.22 -9.88
N GLU A 49 -11.04 6.94 -9.96
CA GLU A 49 -12.00 7.12 -8.88
C GLU A 49 -12.52 5.77 -8.38
N THR A 50 -12.58 5.60 -7.07
CA THR A 50 -13.09 4.39 -6.40
C THR A 50 -14.13 4.80 -5.37
N GLY A 51 -15.30 4.12 -5.38
CA GLY A 51 -16.28 4.25 -4.31
C GLY A 51 -15.88 3.43 -3.09
N ALA A 52 -15.95 4.04 -1.90
CA ALA A 52 -15.70 3.37 -0.63
C ALA A 52 -16.88 3.52 0.32
N GLY A 53 -17.21 2.47 1.07
CA GLY A 53 -18.33 2.43 1.97
C GLY A 53 -18.10 1.50 3.15
N LEU A 54 -19.16 1.26 3.92
CA LEU A 54 -19.10 0.37 5.06
C LEU A 54 -18.89 -1.08 4.63
N HIS A 55 -18.02 -1.78 5.37
CA HIS A 55 -17.90 -3.23 5.25
C HIS A 55 -19.19 -3.94 5.74
N PRO A 56 -19.59 -5.10 5.18
CA PRO A 56 -20.76 -5.84 5.65
C PRO A 56 -20.77 -6.13 7.16
N ALA A 57 -19.62 -6.42 7.74
CA ALA A 57 -19.48 -6.60 9.20
C ALA A 57 -19.80 -5.34 10.03
N THR A 58 -19.88 -4.16 9.40
CA THR A 58 -20.24 -2.88 10.04
C THR A 58 -21.53 -2.28 9.49
N GLY A 59 -22.33 -3.09 8.78
CA GLY A 59 -23.65 -2.70 8.28
C GLY A 59 -23.70 -2.25 6.82
N GLY A 60 -22.62 -2.39 6.07
CA GLY A 60 -22.61 -2.16 4.62
C GLY A 60 -23.28 -3.30 3.83
N ASP A 61 -23.63 -3.04 2.59
CA ASP A 61 -24.22 -4.01 1.68
C ASP A 61 -23.18 -4.74 0.79
N GLY A 62 -21.90 -4.37 0.91
CA GLY A 62 -20.82 -4.93 0.10
C GLY A 62 -20.75 -4.40 -1.34
N SER A 63 -21.54 -3.40 -1.71
CA SER A 63 -21.53 -2.81 -3.06
C SER A 63 -20.35 -1.85 -3.31
N LEU A 64 -19.68 -1.41 -2.25
CA LEU A 64 -18.55 -0.46 -2.31
C LEU A 64 -17.32 -1.09 -1.65
N ALA A 65 -16.14 -0.61 -2.04
CA ALA A 65 -14.88 -1.07 -1.48
C ALA A 65 -14.77 -0.75 0.02
N CYS A 66 -14.19 -1.67 0.80
CA CYS A 66 -13.85 -1.40 2.18
C CYS A 66 -12.47 -0.72 2.27
N SER A 67 -12.34 0.32 3.09
CA SER A 67 -11.07 1.05 3.24
C SER A 67 -9.96 0.19 3.87
N ALA A 68 -10.29 -0.82 4.68
CA ALA A 68 -9.31 -1.77 5.20
C ALA A 68 -8.74 -2.64 4.07
N ASP A 69 -9.61 -3.12 3.15
CA ASP A 69 -9.16 -3.85 1.97
C ASP A 69 -8.31 -2.96 1.05
N MET A 70 -8.70 -1.70 0.84
CA MET A 70 -7.91 -0.74 0.06
C MET A 70 -6.50 -0.52 0.62
N LEU A 71 -6.32 -0.60 1.94
CA LEU A 71 -4.97 -0.55 2.55
C LEU A 71 -4.15 -1.80 2.20
N LEU A 72 -4.76 -2.99 2.24
CA LEU A 72 -4.11 -4.24 1.82
C LEU A 72 -3.85 -4.25 0.31
N GLU A 73 -4.77 -3.73 -0.51
CA GLU A 73 -4.56 -3.53 -1.95
C GLU A 73 -3.35 -2.63 -2.24
N ALA A 74 -3.20 -1.52 -1.51
CA ALA A 74 -2.03 -0.65 -1.63
C ALA A 74 -0.74 -1.38 -1.25
N LEU A 75 -0.78 -2.24 -0.21
CA LEU A 75 0.37 -3.04 0.21
C LEU A 75 0.78 -4.04 -0.86
N VAL A 76 -0.16 -4.85 -1.39
CA VAL A 76 0.17 -5.85 -2.42
C VAL A 76 0.59 -5.21 -3.74
N ALA A 77 0.00 -4.08 -4.12
CA ALA A 77 0.40 -3.33 -5.30
C ALA A 77 1.86 -2.83 -5.19
N CYS A 78 2.20 -2.21 -4.06
CA CYS A 78 3.57 -1.73 -3.81
C CYS A 78 4.57 -2.88 -3.73
N ALA A 79 4.25 -3.95 -2.99
CA ALA A 79 5.11 -5.12 -2.85
C ALA A 79 5.32 -5.85 -4.19
N GLY A 80 4.27 -5.99 -4.99
CA GLY A 80 4.34 -6.62 -6.31
C GLY A 80 5.23 -5.87 -7.29
N VAL A 81 5.10 -4.56 -7.38
CA VAL A 81 5.99 -3.72 -8.19
C VAL A 81 7.42 -3.78 -7.66
N THR A 82 7.59 -3.74 -6.33
CA THR A 82 8.92 -3.74 -5.71
C THR A 82 9.63 -5.07 -5.91
N VAL A 83 8.96 -6.22 -5.72
CA VAL A 83 9.58 -7.54 -5.93
C VAL A 83 10.01 -7.71 -7.38
N SER A 84 9.21 -7.24 -8.34
CA SER A 84 9.56 -7.26 -9.77
C SER A 84 10.80 -6.41 -10.07
N ALA A 85 10.87 -5.19 -9.53
CA ALA A 85 12.01 -4.29 -9.72
C ALA A 85 13.29 -4.85 -9.06
N VAL A 86 13.18 -5.41 -7.85
CA VAL A 86 14.31 -5.98 -7.12
C VAL A 86 14.80 -7.26 -7.81
N ALA A 87 13.89 -8.16 -8.24
CA ALA A 87 14.25 -9.35 -9.00
C ALA A 87 15.01 -9.00 -10.29
N THR A 88 14.50 -8.00 -11.02
CA THR A 88 15.18 -7.46 -12.22
C THR A 88 16.58 -6.96 -11.89
N ALA A 89 16.74 -6.17 -10.85
CA ALA A 89 18.03 -5.61 -10.45
C ALA A 89 19.02 -6.67 -9.95
N MET A 90 18.55 -7.73 -9.31
CA MET A 90 19.33 -8.85 -8.82
C MET A 90 19.63 -9.91 -9.89
N GLY A 91 19.00 -9.82 -11.06
CA GLY A 91 19.08 -10.84 -12.12
C GLY A 91 18.36 -12.16 -11.75
N VAL A 92 17.43 -12.12 -10.79
CA VAL A 92 16.58 -13.26 -10.43
C VAL A 92 15.45 -13.36 -11.44
N LYS A 93 15.39 -14.46 -12.18
CA LYS A 93 14.34 -14.69 -13.17
C LYS A 93 13.07 -15.18 -12.48
N LEU A 94 12.02 -14.37 -12.54
CA LEU A 94 10.67 -14.77 -12.16
C LEU A 94 9.86 -15.07 -13.45
N ARG A 95 9.20 -16.23 -13.51
CA ARG A 95 8.29 -16.61 -14.59
C ARG A 95 6.86 -16.13 -14.31
N GLY A 96 6.54 -15.93 -13.04
CA GLY A 96 5.24 -15.48 -12.57
C GLY A 96 5.23 -15.42 -11.05
N GLY A 97 4.09 -15.02 -10.50
CA GLY A 97 3.89 -14.98 -9.06
C GLY A 97 2.68 -14.15 -8.68
N ARG A 98 2.31 -14.26 -7.44
CA ARG A 98 1.32 -13.38 -6.80
C ARG A 98 1.80 -12.94 -5.43
N VAL A 99 1.28 -11.81 -5.01
CA VAL A 99 1.48 -11.27 -3.66
C VAL A 99 0.11 -11.21 -2.99
N VAL A 100 0.02 -11.75 -1.79
CA VAL A 100 -1.22 -11.79 -1.00
C VAL A 100 -0.96 -11.06 0.30
N ALA A 101 -1.88 -10.19 0.70
CA ALA A 101 -1.90 -9.58 2.03
C ALA A 101 -3.21 -9.97 2.72
N GLU A 102 -3.12 -10.45 3.93
CA GLU A 102 -4.25 -10.80 4.80
C GLU A 102 -4.09 -10.06 6.11
N GLY A 103 -5.21 -9.61 6.68
CA GLY A 103 -5.20 -8.88 7.95
C GLY A 103 -6.55 -8.97 8.65
N HIS A 104 -6.56 -8.70 9.95
CA HIS A 104 -7.76 -8.77 10.77
C HIS A 104 -7.94 -7.48 11.56
N TRP A 105 -9.19 -7.08 11.75
CA TRP A 105 -9.56 -6.05 12.72
C TRP A 105 -10.76 -6.53 13.56
N ASP A 106 -10.92 -5.92 14.71
CA ASP A 106 -12.04 -6.24 15.60
C ASP A 106 -13.19 -5.24 15.40
N THR A 107 -14.29 -5.70 14.83
CA THR A 107 -15.46 -4.86 14.57
C THR A 107 -16.14 -4.33 15.84
N ARG A 108 -15.91 -4.92 17.02
CA ARG A 108 -16.37 -4.38 18.29
C ARG A 108 -15.75 -3.02 18.59
N GLY A 109 -14.46 -2.85 18.26
CA GLY A 109 -13.77 -1.55 18.37
C GLY A 109 -14.36 -0.54 17.40
N THR A 110 -14.51 -0.91 16.11
CA THR A 110 -15.06 -0.01 15.08
C THR A 110 -16.50 0.42 15.38
N LEU A 111 -17.34 -0.48 15.88
CA LEU A 111 -18.73 -0.19 16.24
C LEU A 111 -18.90 0.42 17.64
N GLY A 112 -17.83 0.57 18.41
CA GLY A 112 -17.88 1.11 19.77
C GLY A 112 -18.58 0.21 20.78
N VAL A 113 -18.67 -1.08 20.51
CA VAL A 113 -19.27 -2.09 21.42
C VAL A 113 -18.35 -2.37 22.60
N ASP A 114 -17.05 -2.35 22.34
CA ASP A 114 -16.00 -2.58 23.34
C ASP A 114 -14.88 -1.54 23.14
N ARG A 115 -14.67 -0.70 24.15
CA ARG A 115 -13.67 0.39 24.11
C ARG A 115 -12.24 -0.09 24.21
N GLU A 116 -12.02 -1.30 24.72
CA GLU A 116 -10.69 -1.91 24.82
C GLU A 116 -10.31 -2.67 23.52
N ALA A 117 -11.30 -2.96 22.66
CA ALA A 117 -11.03 -3.61 21.39
C ALA A 117 -10.32 -2.64 20.42
N PRO A 118 -9.24 -3.07 19.74
CA PRO A 118 -8.55 -2.25 18.76
C PRO A 118 -9.44 -1.94 17.55
N VAL A 119 -9.33 -0.71 17.01
CA VAL A 119 -10.13 -0.28 15.85
C VAL A 119 -9.42 -0.63 14.52
N GLY A 120 -8.10 -0.53 14.50
CA GLY A 120 -7.29 -0.78 13.29
C GLY A 120 -6.99 -2.25 13.05
N LEU A 121 -6.34 -2.53 11.93
CA LEU A 121 -5.79 -3.86 11.66
C LEU A 121 -4.76 -4.23 12.73
N THR A 122 -4.89 -5.43 13.29
CA THR A 122 -4.04 -5.91 14.40
C THR A 122 -2.86 -6.74 13.94
N ASP A 123 -3.04 -7.44 12.84
CA ASP A 123 -2.04 -8.29 12.20
C ASP A 123 -2.19 -8.23 10.69
N ILE A 124 -1.10 -8.14 9.99
CA ILE A 124 -1.04 -8.19 8.53
C ILE A 124 0.04 -9.18 8.14
N ALA A 125 -0.35 -10.22 7.41
CA ALA A 125 0.55 -11.17 6.78
C ALA A 125 0.72 -10.82 5.30
N LEU A 126 1.96 -10.77 4.82
CA LEU A 126 2.29 -10.55 3.41
C LEU A 126 3.01 -11.78 2.88
N THR A 127 2.43 -12.44 1.89
CA THR A 127 2.92 -13.68 1.30
C THR A 127 3.31 -13.47 -0.15
N PHE A 128 4.49 -13.94 -0.53
CA PHE A 128 4.98 -13.98 -1.91
C PHE A 128 4.96 -15.42 -2.42
N GLU A 129 4.19 -15.70 -3.44
CA GLU A 129 4.23 -16.96 -4.18
C GLU A 129 4.93 -16.69 -5.51
N LEU A 130 6.15 -17.18 -5.67
CA LEU A 130 7.05 -16.84 -6.78
C LEU A 130 7.39 -18.09 -7.59
N ASP A 131 7.15 -18.05 -8.91
CA ASP A 131 7.58 -19.07 -9.84
C ASP A 131 8.99 -18.74 -10.34
N THR A 132 9.99 -19.47 -9.83
CA THR A 132 11.40 -19.27 -10.13
C THR A 132 12.21 -20.55 -9.96
N ASP A 133 13.34 -20.63 -10.66
CA ASP A 133 14.37 -21.69 -10.44
C ASP A 133 15.50 -21.20 -9.53
N ALA A 134 15.39 -20.00 -8.95
CA ALA A 134 16.37 -19.49 -8.00
C ALA A 134 16.38 -20.32 -6.71
N ASP A 135 17.55 -20.46 -6.10
CA ASP A 135 17.68 -21.16 -4.83
C ASP A 135 16.99 -20.41 -3.67
N ALA A 136 16.75 -21.12 -2.58
CA ALA A 136 16.06 -20.56 -1.41
C ALA A 136 16.76 -19.32 -0.83
N ALA A 137 18.10 -19.27 -0.87
CA ALA A 137 18.88 -18.15 -0.35
C ALA A 137 18.72 -16.91 -1.23
N ALA A 138 18.64 -17.08 -2.55
CA ALA A 138 18.36 -15.97 -3.48
C ALA A 138 16.94 -15.45 -3.32
N VAL A 139 15.95 -16.33 -3.15
CA VAL A 139 14.55 -15.94 -2.87
C VAL A 139 14.44 -15.20 -1.54
N GLN A 140 15.11 -15.71 -0.48
CA GLN A 140 15.11 -15.03 0.82
C GLN A 140 15.66 -13.59 0.70
N ARG A 141 16.81 -13.42 0.05
CA ARG A 141 17.38 -12.08 -0.19
C ARG A 141 16.47 -11.18 -1.04
N LEU A 142 15.79 -11.76 -2.03
CA LEU A 142 14.81 -11.03 -2.85
C LEU A 142 13.67 -10.48 -1.99
N VAL A 143 13.10 -11.29 -1.11
CA VAL A 143 12.03 -10.89 -0.19
C VAL A 143 12.53 -9.83 0.79
N GLU A 144 13.68 -10.02 1.46
CA GLU A 144 14.26 -9.03 2.37
C GLU A 144 14.52 -7.68 1.71
N MET A 145 15.02 -7.69 0.48
CA MET A 145 15.23 -6.45 -0.28
C MET A 145 13.89 -5.83 -0.70
N THR A 146 12.87 -6.64 -1.01
CA THR A 146 11.52 -6.16 -1.30
C THR A 146 10.91 -5.47 -0.08
N GLU A 147 10.99 -6.07 1.10
CA GLU A 147 10.54 -5.44 2.35
C GLU A 147 11.24 -4.09 2.58
N ARG A 148 12.56 -4.06 2.37
CA ARG A 148 13.36 -2.84 2.55
C ARG A 148 12.91 -1.68 1.66
N PHE A 149 12.53 -1.96 0.42
CA PHE A 149 12.22 -0.92 -0.58
C PHE A 149 10.74 -0.70 -0.81
N CYS A 150 9.85 -1.54 -0.27
CA CYS A 150 8.42 -1.34 -0.37
C CYS A 150 7.96 -0.20 0.54
N VAL A 151 7.54 0.90 -0.07
CA VAL A 151 7.14 2.12 0.66
C VAL A 151 5.98 1.84 1.61
N ILE A 152 4.96 1.10 1.17
CA ILE A 152 3.78 0.80 2.00
C ILE A 152 4.15 -0.13 3.15
N TYR A 153 4.94 -1.20 2.90
CA TYR A 153 5.43 -2.08 3.96
C TYR A 153 6.21 -1.30 5.02
N GLN A 154 7.14 -0.44 4.61
CA GLN A 154 7.93 0.38 5.54
C GLN A 154 7.07 1.38 6.31
N THR A 155 6.03 1.93 5.66
CA THR A 155 5.08 2.84 6.31
C THR A 155 4.27 2.12 7.39
N LEU A 156 3.81 0.89 7.14
CA LEU A 156 3.08 0.08 8.12
C LEU A 156 3.99 -0.39 9.26
N ARG A 157 5.21 -0.80 8.94
CA ARG A 157 6.21 -1.26 9.94
C ARG A 157 6.66 -0.15 10.89
N THR A 158 6.79 1.07 10.35
CA THR A 158 7.19 2.27 11.12
C THR A 158 6.22 3.40 10.78
N PRO A 159 5.08 3.45 11.49
CA PRO A 159 4.03 4.39 11.17
C PRO A 159 4.51 5.85 11.26
N PRO A 160 4.17 6.70 10.29
CA PRO A 160 4.50 8.10 10.31
C PRO A 160 3.67 8.85 11.36
N ARG A 161 4.13 10.04 11.73
CA ARG A 161 3.30 10.94 12.56
C ARG A 161 2.07 11.35 11.77
N LEU A 162 0.90 11.16 12.37
CA LEU A 162 -0.36 11.64 11.83
C LEU A 162 -0.70 13.00 12.42
N SER A 163 -1.28 13.89 11.62
CA SER A 163 -1.86 15.16 12.05
C SER A 163 -3.24 15.32 11.41
N VAL A 164 -4.19 15.87 12.16
CA VAL A 164 -5.56 16.11 11.72
C VAL A 164 -5.88 17.58 11.87
N THR A 165 -6.45 18.19 10.85
CA THR A 165 -6.97 19.56 10.86
C THR A 165 -8.38 19.57 10.31
N HIS A 166 -9.20 20.56 10.70
CA HIS A 166 -10.52 20.76 10.13
C HIS A 166 -10.73 22.24 9.75
N ARG A 167 -11.62 22.47 8.82
CA ARG A 167 -12.08 23.81 8.46
C ARG A 167 -13.58 23.75 8.17
N ILE A 168 -14.33 24.67 8.79
CA ILE A 168 -15.74 24.88 8.46
C ILE A 168 -15.80 25.70 7.20
N VAL A 169 -16.47 25.19 6.17
CA VAL A 169 -16.79 25.93 4.93
C VAL A 169 -18.28 26.23 4.94
N PRO A 170 -18.70 27.50 4.72
CA PRO A 170 -20.12 27.80 4.52
C PRO A 170 -20.65 26.98 3.36
N GLY A 171 -21.90 26.55 3.43
CA GLY A 171 -22.56 25.82 2.35
C GLY A 171 -22.52 26.63 1.04
N ALA A 172 -22.21 25.93 -0.07
CA ALA A 172 -22.32 26.48 -1.40
C ALA A 172 -23.79 26.51 -1.85
#